data_0408c9b13ac17163e807da96df60cb29
#
_entry.id   0408c9b13ac17163e807da96df60cb29
#
_cell.length_a   1.000
_cell.length_b   1.000
_cell.length_c   1.000
_cell.angle_alpha   90.00
_cell.angle_beta   90.00
_cell.angle_gamma   90.00
#
_symmetry.space_group_name_H-M   'P 1'
#
loop_
_entity.id
_entity.type
_entity.pdbx_description
1 polymer ?
#
loop_
_entity_poly.entity_id
_entity_poly.type
_entity_poly.pdbx_seq_one_letter_code
_entity_poly.pdbx_strand_id
1 'polypeptide(L)'
;MKKGELNLWVFVILMFMTSCSGLGAGSPPDPQDYTIVWDQSTLERISPDTFRYAGYARVRELANGHLGVAFEADGNIFFRIRENGVWKEPVLVAARKEGVAMAVPDFTVLDNGEILLGYNPRPRRNQTDKHFAIRTVRSSDNGLTWQEDQLVYEAGDSFENGCWEPVFLTLPDGTVQLYFADESIFTTSNEQRIAMVFSSDQGRHWSENPQTVSYRKGSRDGMPVPVLLEYQTIAMAIEDNGFGPFKPYIIKADGLSWEEAVNADHPQRKYAMAEQIPPNDYAGAPYLAQSVNGLTLLSFQWGSKLEDAQMAVAIGNEQALHFTNTTWPFQLPEESIGHWNSITVLDDGHILALTSTNGFSAKGQTEVWMIQGELVDKE
;
A
#
# COMPACT_ATOMS: atom_id res chain seq x y z
N MET A 1 25.10 -66.05 42.34
CA MET A 1 24.31 -64.95 42.94
C MET A 1 25.25 -63.79 43.22
N LYS A 2 25.26 -62.76 42.33
CA LYS A 2 25.98 -61.49 42.55
C LYS A 2 24.98 -60.39 42.33
N LYS A 3 24.73 -59.58 43.36
CA LYS A 3 23.91 -58.39 43.35
C LYS A 3 24.67 -57.30 42.61
N GLY A 4 24.06 -56.72 41.60
CA GLY A 4 24.55 -55.48 40.90
C GLY A 4 23.91 -54.27 41.56
N GLU A 5 24.74 -53.38 42.05
CA GLU A 5 24.32 -52.03 42.56
C GLU A 5 24.04 -51.08 41.41
N LEU A 6 22.88 -50.45 41.49
CA LEU A 6 22.43 -49.43 40.51
C LEU A 6 22.83 -48.05 41.06
N ASN A 7 23.89 -47.45 40.48
CA ASN A 7 24.29 -46.10 40.86
C ASN A 7 23.39 -45.09 40.10
N LEU A 8 22.57 -44.40 40.88
CA LEU A 8 21.70 -43.31 40.45
C LEU A 8 22.51 -42.00 40.46
N TRP A 9 22.90 -41.51 39.28
CA TRP A 9 23.50 -40.19 39.13
C TRP A 9 22.38 -39.14 39.07
N VAL A 10 22.25 -38.34 40.13
CA VAL A 10 21.39 -37.16 40.14
C VAL A 10 22.16 -36.00 39.48
N PHE A 11 21.75 -35.62 38.29
CA PHE A 11 22.21 -34.36 37.69
C PHE A 11 21.42 -33.20 38.29
N VAL A 12 22.09 -32.42 39.13
CA VAL A 12 21.58 -31.12 39.57
C VAL A 12 21.84 -30.10 38.46
N ILE A 13 20.79 -29.76 37.72
CA ILE A 13 20.83 -28.63 36.75
C ILE A 13 20.70 -27.35 37.58
N LEU A 14 21.80 -26.64 37.79
CA LEU A 14 21.78 -25.26 38.27
C LEU A 14 21.24 -24.37 37.13
N MET A 15 19.98 -23.99 37.23
CA MET A 15 19.46 -22.85 36.41
C MET A 15 20.08 -21.58 36.96
N PHE A 16 21.05 -21.04 36.23
CA PHE A 16 21.43 -19.65 36.37
C PHE A 16 20.28 -18.78 35.79
N MET A 17 19.43 -18.27 36.68
CA MET A 17 18.57 -17.15 36.34
C MET A 17 19.45 -15.90 36.19
N THR A 18 19.90 -15.64 35.01
CA THR A 18 20.37 -14.27 34.66
C THR A 18 19.14 -13.37 34.66
N SER A 19 19.00 -12.58 35.72
CA SER A 19 18.09 -11.44 35.71
C SER A 19 18.58 -10.48 34.61
N CYS A 20 17.96 -10.52 33.45
CA CYS A 20 17.96 -9.39 32.56
C CYS A 20 17.29 -8.24 33.33
N SER A 21 18.10 -7.34 33.87
CA SER A 21 17.66 -6.02 34.29
C SER A 21 17.05 -5.38 33.03
N GLY A 22 15.72 -5.23 33.02
CA GLY A 22 15.00 -4.60 31.95
C GLY A 22 15.62 -3.23 31.68
N LEU A 23 16.16 -3.06 30.49
CA LEU A 23 16.21 -1.75 29.85
C LEU A 23 14.76 -1.28 29.85
N GLY A 24 14.46 -0.21 30.58
CA GLY A 24 13.13 0.36 30.64
C GLY A 24 12.68 0.60 29.21
N ALA A 25 11.63 -0.08 28.78
CA ALA A 25 10.93 0.27 27.56
C ALA A 25 10.52 1.74 27.73
N GLY A 26 11.18 2.65 27.02
CA GLY A 26 10.75 4.04 26.95
C GLY A 26 9.28 4.06 26.49
N SER A 27 8.53 5.08 26.88
CA SER A 27 7.19 5.27 26.32
C SER A 27 7.28 5.25 24.79
N PRO A 28 6.30 4.65 24.09
CA PRO A 28 6.26 4.71 22.64
C PRO A 28 6.32 6.18 22.18
N PRO A 29 6.92 6.46 21.01
CA PRO A 29 7.05 7.82 20.51
C PRO A 29 5.67 8.45 20.29
N ASP A 30 5.48 9.71 20.72
CA ASP A 30 4.23 10.46 20.49
C ASP A 30 4.31 11.12 19.11
N PRO A 31 3.36 10.89 18.20
CA PRO A 31 3.37 11.53 16.88
C PRO A 31 3.34 13.06 16.94
N GLN A 32 2.93 13.66 18.05
CA GLN A 32 2.92 15.11 18.23
C GLN A 32 4.33 15.72 18.34
N ASP A 33 5.31 14.92 18.78
CA ASP A 33 6.68 15.36 18.96
C ASP A 33 7.50 15.35 17.65
N TYR A 34 6.93 14.85 16.56
CA TYR A 34 7.60 14.66 15.27
C TYR A 34 7.00 15.49 14.15
N THR A 35 7.83 15.79 13.14
CA THR A 35 7.41 16.34 11.85
C THR A 35 8.18 15.67 10.73
N ILE A 36 7.70 15.81 9.47
CA ILE A 36 8.44 15.36 8.30
C ILE A 36 9.04 16.57 7.60
N VAL A 37 10.37 16.55 7.41
CA VAL A 37 11.10 17.52 6.61
C VAL A 37 11.35 16.93 5.22
N TRP A 38 10.84 17.60 4.19
CA TRP A 38 10.96 17.17 2.79
C TRP A 38 12.13 17.88 2.13
N ASP A 39 13.12 17.13 1.63
CA ASP A 39 14.27 17.66 0.93
C ASP A 39 13.94 17.98 -0.53
N GLN A 40 13.64 19.25 -0.82
CA GLN A 40 13.32 19.71 -2.17
C GLN A 40 14.46 19.52 -3.18
N SER A 41 15.69 19.31 -2.74
CA SER A 41 16.82 19.03 -3.63
C SER A 41 16.78 17.61 -4.21
N THR A 42 15.98 16.72 -3.60
CA THR A 42 15.78 15.32 -4.04
C THR A 42 14.59 15.16 -4.98
N LEU A 43 13.85 16.25 -5.26
CA LEU A 43 12.69 16.20 -6.16
C LEU A 43 13.12 15.73 -7.54
N GLU A 44 12.63 14.57 -7.96
CA GLU A 44 12.99 13.98 -9.26
C GLU A 44 11.79 13.38 -9.98
N ARG A 45 11.83 13.45 -11.33
CA ARG A 45 10.83 12.83 -12.18
C ARG A 45 11.14 11.35 -12.43
N ILE A 46 10.17 10.50 -12.15
CA ILE A 46 10.29 9.05 -12.32
C ILE A 46 9.86 8.60 -13.72
N SER A 47 8.74 9.10 -14.22
CA SER A 47 8.25 8.74 -15.55
C SER A 47 9.03 9.49 -16.65
N PRO A 48 9.41 8.85 -17.76
CA PRO A 48 9.89 9.54 -18.95
C PRO A 48 8.90 10.59 -19.49
N ASP A 49 9.40 11.64 -20.10
CA ASP A 49 8.58 12.72 -20.68
C ASP A 49 7.93 12.36 -22.03
N THR A 50 8.11 11.15 -22.47
CA THR A 50 7.51 10.59 -23.67
C THR A 50 6.06 10.15 -23.47
N PHE A 51 5.64 9.90 -22.21
CA PHE A 51 4.28 9.54 -21.88
C PHE A 51 3.38 10.78 -21.80
N ARG A 52 2.13 10.64 -22.25
CA ARG A 52 1.10 11.68 -22.10
C ARG A 52 0.45 11.67 -20.73
N TYR A 53 0.43 10.50 -20.11
CA TYR A 53 -0.04 10.26 -18.75
C TYR A 53 0.82 9.19 -18.11
N ALA A 54 1.29 9.43 -16.89
CA ALA A 54 1.86 8.42 -16.01
C ALA A 54 1.37 8.65 -14.58
N GLY A 55 1.06 7.56 -13.87
CA GLY A 55 0.49 7.65 -12.53
C GLY A 55 0.56 6.35 -11.71
N TYR A 56 -0.06 6.38 -10.54
CA TYR A 56 -0.17 5.23 -9.63
C TYR A 56 1.15 4.54 -9.34
N ALA A 57 2.21 5.31 -9.10
CA ALA A 57 3.53 4.74 -8.86
C ALA A 57 3.64 4.12 -7.45
N ARG A 58 4.34 3.00 -7.38
CA ARG A 58 4.72 2.29 -6.14
C ARG A 58 6.20 1.99 -6.18
N VAL A 59 6.93 2.36 -5.12
CA VAL A 59 8.38 2.16 -5.00
C VAL A 59 8.68 1.23 -3.84
N ARG A 60 9.65 0.33 -3.99
CA ARG A 60 10.16 -0.54 -2.93
C ARG A 60 11.65 -0.82 -3.14
N GLU A 61 12.34 -1.16 -2.07
CA GLU A 61 13.66 -1.77 -2.14
C GLU A 61 13.54 -3.19 -2.69
N LEU A 62 14.45 -3.54 -3.59
CA LEU A 62 14.56 -4.88 -4.19
C LEU A 62 15.56 -5.72 -3.39
N ALA A 63 15.50 -7.04 -3.54
CA ALA A 63 16.41 -7.97 -2.86
C ALA A 63 17.91 -7.70 -3.09
N ASN A 64 18.26 -7.01 -4.18
CA ASN A 64 19.64 -6.60 -4.49
C ASN A 64 20.02 -5.19 -3.97
N GLY A 65 19.18 -4.55 -3.16
CA GLY A 65 19.39 -3.22 -2.60
C GLY A 65 19.15 -2.05 -3.57
N HIS A 66 18.63 -2.31 -4.77
CA HIS A 66 18.20 -1.26 -5.68
C HIS A 66 16.76 -0.84 -5.39
N LEU A 67 16.34 0.33 -5.87
CA LEU A 67 14.92 0.70 -5.86
C LEU A 67 14.25 0.20 -7.14
N GLY A 68 13.10 -0.43 -6.98
CA GLY A 68 12.16 -0.74 -8.05
C GLY A 68 10.95 0.17 -7.98
N VAL A 69 10.44 0.64 -9.11
CA VAL A 69 9.19 1.38 -9.19
C VAL A 69 8.29 0.82 -10.28
N ALA A 70 7.06 0.48 -9.90
CA ALA A 70 5.99 0.14 -10.84
C ALA A 70 5.09 1.36 -11.03
N PHE A 71 4.64 1.63 -12.25
CA PHE A 71 3.70 2.71 -12.56
C PHE A 71 2.88 2.40 -13.82
N GLU A 72 1.71 3.01 -13.94
CA GLU A 72 0.95 2.98 -15.19
C GLU A 72 1.32 4.17 -16.07
N ALA A 73 1.35 3.94 -17.39
CA ALA A 73 1.49 5.03 -18.35
C ALA A 73 0.80 4.69 -19.68
N ASP A 74 0.00 5.62 -20.20
CA ASP A 74 -0.74 5.51 -21.47
C ASP A 74 -1.51 4.18 -21.63
N GLY A 75 -2.02 3.65 -20.50
CA GLY A 75 -2.78 2.39 -20.41
C GLY A 75 -1.94 1.13 -20.39
N ASN A 76 -0.65 1.21 -20.12
CA ASN A 76 0.26 0.09 -19.94
C ASN A 76 0.87 0.14 -18.53
N ILE A 77 1.40 -0.99 -18.06
CA ILE A 77 2.18 -1.07 -16.82
C ILE A 77 3.67 -1.12 -17.18
N PHE A 78 4.45 -0.30 -16.49
CA PHE A 78 5.89 -0.24 -16.61
C PHE A 78 6.56 -0.48 -15.26
N PHE A 79 7.80 -0.94 -15.31
CA PHE A 79 8.70 -1.07 -14.17
C PHE A 79 10.03 -0.40 -14.48
N ARG A 80 10.60 0.32 -13.50
CA ARG A 80 11.95 0.91 -13.60
C ARG A 80 12.78 0.53 -12.39
N ILE A 81 14.08 0.48 -12.60
CA ILE A 81 15.06 0.20 -11.56
C ILE A 81 15.95 1.43 -11.39
N ARG A 82 16.24 1.81 -10.15
CA ARG A 82 17.27 2.80 -9.81
C ARG A 82 18.52 2.07 -9.32
N GLU A 83 19.56 2.11 -10.11
CA GLU A 83 20.85 1.51 -9.82
C GLU A 83 21.91 2.60 -9.69
N ASN A 84 22.66 2.63 -8.58
CA ASN A 84 23.70 3.65 -8.30
C ASN A 84 23.18 5.09 -8.46
N GLY A 85 21.97 5.37 -8.01
CA GLY A 85 21.35 6.68 -8.07
C GLY A 85 20.76 7.05 -9.44
N VAL A 86 20.81 6.17 -10.45
CA VAL A 86 20.35 6.45 -11.83
C VAL A 86 19.18 5.55 -12.20
N TRP A 87 18.07 6.14 -12.64
CA TRP A 87 16.93 5.41 -13.18
C TRP A 87 17.24 4.84 -14.56
N LYS A 88 17.09 3.53 -14.72
CA LYS A 88 17.22 2.83 -16.02
C LYS A 88 15.98 3.11 -16.90
N GLU A 89 16.04 2.73 -18.17
CA GLU A 89 14.86 2.79 -19.04
C GLU A 89 13.72 1.91 -18.49
N PRO A 90 12.45 2.34 -18.64
CA PRO A 90 11.31 1.56 -18.16
C PRO A 90 11.12 0.28 -18.99
N VAL A 91 10.89 -0.81 -18.28
CA VAL A 91 10.53 -2.11 -18.86
C VAL A 91 9.02 -2.22 -18.93
N LEU A 92 8.48 -2.61 -20.10
CA LEU A 92 7.05 -2.88 -20.27
C LEU A 92 6.70 -4.21 -19.56
N VAL A 93 5.79 -4.13 -18.58
CA VAL A 93 5.31 -5.27 -17.79
C VAL A 93 4.04 -5.87 -18.39
N ALA A 94 3.03 -5.01 -18.61
CA ALA A 94 1.76 -5.42 -19.18
C ALA A 94 1.28 -4.40 -20.23
N ALA A 95 1.14 -4.85 -21.46
CA ALA A 95 0.68 -4.01 -22.56
C ALA A 95 -0.84 -3.87 -22.56
N ARG A 96 -1.35 -2.68 -22.84
CA ARG A 96 -2.77 -2.45 -23.13
C ARG A 96 -3.23 -3.36 -24.26
N LYS A 97 -4.47 -3.81 -24.17
CA LYS A 97 -5.16 -4.54 -25.24
C LYS A 97 -6.20 -3.64 -25.88
N GLU A 98 -6.72 -4.03 -27.04
CA GLU A 98 -7.79 -3.28 -27.66
C GLU A 98 -8.98 -3.12 -26.72
N GLY A 99 -9.35 -1.88 -26.43
CA GLY A 99 -10.45 -1.53 -25.53
C GLY A 99 -10.19 -1.80 -24.03
N VAL A 100 -8.98 -2.23 -23.62
CA VAL A 100 -8.64 -2.50 -22.21
C VAL A 100 -7.32 -1.82 -21.85
N ALA A 101 -7.36 -0.92 -20.88
CA ALA A 101 -6.17 -0.36 -20.27
C ALA A 101 -5.67 -1.27 -19.13
N MET A 102 -4.36 -1.35 -18.94
CA MET A 102 -3.73 -1.92 -17.76
C MET A 102 -3.43 -0.76 -16.80
N ALA A 103 -3.87 -0.88 -15.55
CA ALA A 103 -3.85 0.23 -14.60
C ALA A 103 -3.47 -0.22 -13.18
N VAL A 104 -3.15 0.74 -12.35
CA VAL A 104 -2.96 0.64 -10.89
C VAL A 104 -2.08 -0.55 -10.50
N PRO A 105 -0.79 -0.50 -10.79
CA PRO A 105 0.12 -1.54 -10.35
C PRO A 105 0.43 -1.42 -8.86
N ASP A 106 0.60 -2.55 -8.20
CA ASP A 106 1.35 -2.70 -6.96
C ASP A 106 2.25 -3.92 -7.06
N PHE A 107 3.30 -3.99 -6.25
CA PHE A 107 4.18 -5.15 -6.25
C PHE A 107 4.72 -5.42 -4.85
N THR A 108 5.14 -6.67 -4.64
CA THR A 108 5.88 -7.10 -3.46
C THR A 108 7.15 -7.84 -3.87
N VAL A 109 8.18 -7.76 -3.02
CA VAL A 109 9.39 -8.58 -3.13
C VAL A 109 9.19 -9.78 -2.21
N LEU A 110 9.27 -10.97 -2.78
CA LEU A 110 9.07 -12.22 -2.08
C LEU A 110 10.36 -12.67 -1.36
N ASP A 111 10.27 -13.56 -0.39
CA ASP A 111 11.40 -14.06 0.39
C ASP A 111 12.51 -14.71 -0.47
N ASN A 112 12.14 -15.24 -1.62
CA ASN A 112 13.10 -15.82 -2.59
C ASN A 112 13.75 -14.77 -3.51
N GLY A 113 13.43 -13.48 -3.32
CA GLY A 113 13.92 -12.35 -4.10
C GLY A 113 13.17 -12.11 -5.43
N GLU A 114 12.19 -12.93 -5.79
CA GLU A 114 11.32 -12.67 -6.93
C GLU A 114 10.41 -11.47 -6.67
N ILE A 115 10.02 -10.78 -7.73
CA ILE A 115 9.02 -9.70 -7.66
C ILE A 115 7.69 -10.25 -8.16
N LEU A 116 6.64 -10.10 -7.37
CA LEU A 116 5.26 -10.36 -7.75
C LEU A 116 4.55 -9.01 -7.93
N LEU A 117 4.08 -8.72 -9.16
CA LEU A 117 3.39 -7.48 -9.49
C LEU A 117 1.93 -7.77 -9.84
N GLY A 118 1.02 -7.06 -9.19
CA GLY A 118 -0.42 -7.06 -9.47
C GLY A 118 -0.81 -5.85 -10.31
N TYR A 119 -1.82 -6.02 -11.16
CA TYR A 119 -2.39 -4.92 -11.94
C TYR A 119 -3.86 -5.18 -12.27
N ASN A 120 -4.54 -4.13 -12.70
CA ASN A 120 -5.97 -4.11 -12.92
C ASN A 120 -6.29 -3.83 -14.40
N PRO A 121 -6.63 -4.85 -15.23
CA PRO A 121 -7.24 -4.64 -16.53
C PRO A 121 -8.57 -3.92 -16.41
N ARG A 122 -8.70 -2.77 -17.10
CA ARG A 122 -9.88 -1.90 -17.06
C ARG A 122 -10.45 -1.74 -18.47
N PRO A 123 -11.55 -2.45 -18.81
CA PRO A 123 -12.27 -2.23 -20.05
C PRO A 123 -12.77 -0.79 -20.18
N ARG A 124 -12.72 -0.23 -21.37
CA ARG A 124 -13.35 1.06 -21.64
C ARG A 124 -14.88 0.90 -21.59
N ARG A 125 -15.60 1.95 -21.24
CA ARG A 125 -17.06 1.96 -21.33
C ARG A 125 -17.51 1.46 -22.70
N ASN A 126 -18.58 0.66 -22.74
CA ASN A 126 -19.15 0.00 -23.91
C ASN A 126 -18.36 -1.20 -24.47
N GLN A 127 -17.54 -1.87 -23.64
CA GLN A 127 -16.87 -3.13 -23.99
C GLN A 127 -17.54 -4.27 -23.18
N THR A 128 -18.72 -4.69 -23.58
CA THR A 128 -19.56 -5.68 -22.85
C THR A 128 -19.05 -7.13 -22.92
N ASP A 129 -18.01 -7.38 -23.68
CA ASP A 129 -17.34 -8.68 -23.83
C ASP A 129 -16.02 -8.78 -23.05
N LYS A 130 -15.68 -7.76 -22.23
CA LYS A 130 -14.42 -7.65 -21.51
C LYS A 130 -14.69 -7.29 -20.07
N HIS A 131 -14.02 -7.99 -19.16
CA HIS A 131 -14.24 -7.89 -17.73
C HIS A 131 -13.14 -7.11 -17.05
N PHE A 132 -13.50 -6.40 -15.96
CA PHE A 132 -12.54 -5.91 -14.99
C PHE A 132 -11.92 -7.11 -14.28
N ALA A 133 -10.62 -7.05 -14.00
CA ALA A 133 -9.95 -8.16 -13.38
C ALA A 133 -8.77 -7.69 -12.50
N ILE A 134 -8.30 -8.56 -11.64
CA ILE A 134 -7.01 -8.48 -10.98
C ILE A 134 -6.12 -9.58 -11.58
N ARG A 135 -4.95 -9.19 -12.04
CA ARG A 135 -3.96 -10.11 -12.61
C ARG A 135 -2.60 -9.92 -11.93
N THR A 136 -1.80 -10.96 -11.96
CA THR A 136 -0.41 -10.92 -11.46
C THR A 136 0.56 -11.36 -12.54
N VAL A 137 1.77 -10.82 -12.47
CA VAL A 137 2.94 -11.23 -13.26
C VAL A 137 4.16 -11.31 -12.34
N ARG A 138 5.18 -12.02 -12.76
CA ARG A 138 6.36 -12.31 -11.94
C ARG A 138 7.66 -11.96 -12.67
N SER A 139 8.65 -11.51 -11.89
CA SER A 139 10.03 -11.36 -12.35
C SER A 139 10.99 -12.06 -11.38
N SER A 140 11.93 -12.84 -11.94
CA SER A 140 13.01 -13.49 -11.19
C SER A 140 14.39 -12.86 -11.44
N ASP A 141 14.44 -11.73 -12.12
CA ASP A 141 15.64 -11.01 -12.51
C ASP A 141 15.62 -9.52 -12.14
N ASN A 142 15.01 -9.21 -10.98
CA ASN A 142 14.87 -7.85 -10.44
C ASN A 142 14.09 -6.90 -11.36
N GLY A 143 13.12 -7.37 -12.11
CA GLY A 143 12.23 -6.54 -12.93
C GLY A 143 12.72 -6.31 -14.37
N LEU A 144 13.77 -7.00 -14.82
CA LEU A 144 14.25 -6.89 -16.20
C LEU A 144 13.38 -7.64 -17.19
N THR A 145 12.84 -8.81 -16.80
CA THR A 145 11.85 -9.56 -17.60
C THR A 145 10.67 -10.01 -16.74
N TRP A 146 9.51 -10.17 -17.39
CA TRP A 146 8.24 -10.50 -16.73
C TRP A 146 7.56 -11.67 -17.43
N GLN A 147 6.99 -12.58 -16.64
CA GLN A 147 6.35 -13.80 -17.10
C GLN A 147 5.23 -14.25 -16.16
N GLU A 148 4.56 -15.37 -16.49
CA GLU A 148 3.48 -15.95 -15.67
C GLU A 148 2.31 -14.97 -15.45
N ASP A 149 1.77 -14.37 -16.54
CA ASP A 149 0.57 -13.53 -16.48
C ASP A 149 -0.66 -14.37 -16.07
N GLN A 150 -1.08 -14.22 -14.81
CA GLN A 150 -2.13 -15.02 -14.18
C GLN A 150 -3.37 -14.19 -13.86
N LEU A 151 -4.56 -14.73 -14.17
CA LEU A 151 -5.83 -14.19 -13.68
C LEU A 151 -6.01 -14.61 -12.21
N VAL A 152 -6.18 -13.63 -11.32
CA VAL A 152 -6.44 -13.86 -9.90
C VAL A 152 -7.92 -13.70 -9.58
N TYR A 153 -8.54 -12.66 -10.11
CA TYR A 153 -9.96 -12.37 -9.90
C TYR A 153 -10.57 -11.71 -11.14
N GLU A 154 -11.79 -12.11 -11.49
CA GLU A 154 -12.58 -11.49 -12.55
C GLU A 154 -13.87 -10.93 -11.98
N ALA A 155 -14.13 -9.66 -12.24
CA ALA A 155 -15.31 -8.93 -11.83
C ALA A 155 -16.32 -8.80 -13.01
N GLY A 156 -17.24 -7.85 -12.93
CA GLY A 156 -18.18 -7.56 -14.02
C GLY A 156 -17.54 -6.87 -15.22
N ASP A 157 -18.36 -6.59 -16.21
CA ASP A 157 -17.98 -5.96 -17.49
C ASP A 157 -18.27 -4.46 -17.53
N SER A 158 -18.83 -3.89 -16.46
CA SER A 158 -19.12 -2.47 -16.34
C SER A 158 -18.35 -1.80 -15.22
N PHE A 159 -18.27 -0.45 -15.29
CA PHE A 159 -17.68 0.35 -14.23
C PHE A 159 -18.41 0.23 -12.89
N GLU A 160 -19.68 -0.07 -12.93
CA GLU A 160 -20.56 -0.14 -11.76
C GLU A 160 -20.48 -1.49 -11.03
N ASN A 161 -19.76 -2.48 -11.58
CA ASN A 161 -19.54 -3.80 -10.99
C ASN A 161 -18.12 -4.34 -11.27
N GLY A 162 -17.14 -3.43 -11.29
CA GLY A 162 -15.73 -3.73 -11.49
C GLY A 162 -15.01 -4.17 -10.22
N CYS A 163 -13.69 -4.30 -10.33
CA CYS A 163 -12.76 -4.45 -9.22
C CYS A 163 -11.57 -3.50 -9.43
N TRP A 164 -10.91 -3.06 -8.33
CA TRP A 164 -10.00 -1.93 -8.35
C TRP A 164 -8.83 -2.14 -7.40
N GLU A 165 -7.70 -1.50 -7.67
CA GLU A 165 -6.56 -1.22 -6.80
C GLU A 165 -6.00 -2.46 -6.06
N PRO A 166 -5.35 -3.40 -6.77
CA PRO A 166 -4.67 -4.51 -6.12
C PRO A 166 -3.51 -4.01 -5.25
N VAL A 167 -3.41 -4.49 -4.01
CA VAL A 167 -2.30 -4.20 -3.10
C VAL A 167 -1.90 -5.45 -2.34
N PHE A 168 -0.58 -5.68 -2.21
CA PHE A 168 -0.03 -6.85 -1.53
C PHE A 168 0.36 -6.59 -0.08
N LEU A 169 0.24 -7.64 0.73
CA LEU A 169 0.89 -7.79 2.01
C LEU A 169 1.50 -9.20 2.10
N THR A 170 2.81 -9.28 2.30
CA THR A 170 3.49 -10.55 2.60
C THR A 170 3.61 -10.71 4.10
N LEU A 171 3.14 -11.83 4.63
CA LEU A 171 3.20 -12.17 6.04
C LEU A 171 4.52 -12.88 6.39
N PRO A 172 4.93 -12.91 7.69
CA PRO A 172 6.20 -13.52 8.11
C PRO A 172 6.32 -15.02 7.84
N ASP A 173 5.21 -15.72 7.63
CA ASP A 173 5.18 -17.14 7.25
C ASP A 173 5.29 -17.38 5.75
N GLY A 174 5.47 -16.31 4.96
CA GLY A 174 5.53 -16.34 3.50
C GLY A 174 4.17 -16.34 2.81
N THR A 175 3.06 -16.30 3.55
CA THR A 175 1.72 -16.11 2.97
C THR A 175 1.62 -14.74 2.32
N VAL A 176 1.15 -14.69 1.08
CA VAL A 176 0.88 -13.44 0.35
C VAL A 176 -0.61 -13.18 0.36
N GLN A 177 -1.02 -12.05 0.91
CA GLN A 177 -2.39 -11.55 0.84
C GLN A 177 -2.47 -10.48 -0.26
N LEU A 178 -3.49 -10.56 -1.10
CA LEU A 178 -3.78 -9.59 -2.16
C LEU A 178 -5.16 -9.00 -1.91
N TYR A 179 -5.18 -7.70 -1.66
CA TYR A 179 -6.38 -6.93 -1.37
C TYR A 179 -6.79 -6.11 -2.59
N PHE A 180 -8.08 -5.89 -2.74
CA PHE A 180 -8.64 -5.05 -3.80
C PHE A 180 -10.03 -4.55 -3.42
N ALA A 181 -10.45 -3.44 -4.01
CA ALA A 181 -11.83 -2.98 -3.90
C ALA A 181 -12.70 -3.73 -4.92
N ASP A 182 -13.90 -4.13 -4.52
CA ASP A 182 -14.78 -4.99 -5.32
C ASP A 182 -16.24 -4.52 -5.28
N GLU A 183 -16.78 -4.23 -6.45
CA GLU A 183 -18.17 -3.86 -6.68
C GLU A 183 -18.99 -4.98 -7.32
N SER A 184 -18.35 -6.04 -7.79
CA SER A 184 -18.97 -7.08 -8.65
C SER A 184 -20.16 -7.79 -8.04
N ILE A 185 -20.20 -7.87 -6.70
CA ILE A 185 -21.33 -8.50 -5.98
C ILE A 185 -22.51 -7.56 -5.75
N PHE A 186 -22.36 -6.25 -6.01
CA PHE A 186 -23.36 -5.21 -5.76
C PHE A 186 -24.05 -4.78 -7.06
N THR A 187 -24.71 -5.71 -7.74
CA THR A 187 -25.30 -5.51 -9.07
C THR A 187 -26.47 -4.52 -9.13
N THR A 188 -26.98 -4.06 -7.98
CA THR A 188 -28.15 -3.16 -7.88
C THR A 188 -27.88 -1.89 -7.08
N SER A 189 -26.64 -1.67 -6.65
CA SER A 189 -26.22 -0.50 -5.84
C SER A 189 -24.83 -0.06 -6.23
N ASN A 190 -24.42 1.12 -5.74
CA ASN A 190 -23.06 1.66 -5.92
C ASN A 190 -22.15 1.34 -4.72
N GLU A 191 -22.42 0.24 -4.02
CA GLU A 191 -21.66 -0.18 -2.87
C GLU A 191 -20.33 -0.82 -3.32
N GLN A 192 -19.33 -0.72 -2.46
CA GLN A 192 -18.01 -1.29 -2.69
C GLN A 192 -17.47 -1.85 -1.37
N ARG A 193 -16.91 -3.04 -1.42
CA ARG A 193 -16.21 -3.68 -0.30
C ARG A 193 -14.71 -3.75 -0.56
N ILE A 194 -13.94 -3.95 0.50
CA ILE A 194 -12.59 -4.47 0.38
C ILE A 194 -12.66 -5.99 0.43
N ALA A 195 -12.10 -6.61 -0.59
CA ALA A 195 -11.97 -8.06 -0.73
C ALA A 195 -10.50 -8.48 -0.64
N MET A 196 -10.25 -9.73 -0.25
CA MET A 196 -8.91 -10.30 -0.14
C MET A 196 -8.91 -11.74 -0.62
N VAL A 197 -7.87 -12.09 -1.38
CA VAL A 197 -7.47 -13.46 -1.66
C VAL A 197 -6.06 -13.69 -1.11
N PHE A 198 -5.70 -14.94 -0.82
CA PHE A 198 -4.38 -15.26 -0.30
C PHE A 198 -3.73 -16.43 -1.04
N SER A 199 -2.42 -16.47 -0.96
CA SER A 199 -1.58 -17.55 -1.50
C SER A 199 -0.59 -18.01 -0.43
N SER A 200 -0.46 -19.33 -0.24
CA SER A 200 0.53 -19.96 0.63
C SER A 200 1.77 -20.46 -0.13
N ASP A 201 1.86 -20.18 -1.43
CA ASP A 201 2.94 -20.62 -2.30
C ASP A 201 3.53 -19.47 -3.13
N GLN A 202 3.65 -18.32 -2.48
CA GLN A 202 4.27 -17.11 -3.04
C GLN A 202 3.55 -16.59 -4.31
N GLY A 203 2.22 -16.64 -4.35
CA GLY A 203 1.40 -16.11 -5.44
C GLY A 203 1.31 -17.02 -6.67
N ARG A 204 1.64 -18.32 -6.56
CA ARG A 204 1.47 -19.28 -7.67
C ARG A 204 0.04 -19.79 -7.78
N HIS A 205 -0.62 -19.99 -6.64
CA HIS A 205 -2.05 -20.29 -6.57
C HIS A 205 -2.72 -19.39 -5.55
N TRP A 206 -3.96 -19.00 -5.83
CA TRP A 206 -4.75 -18.11 -5.00
C TRP A 206 -6.00 -18.81 -4.48
N SER A 207 -6.49 -18.37 -3.32
CA SER A 207 -7.79 -18.85 -2.79
C SER A 207 -8.90 -18.54 -3.80
N GLU A 208 -9.87 -19.47 -3.98
CA GLU A 208 -10.91 -19.37 -5.02
C GLU A 208 -11.89 -18.24 -4.76
N ASN A 209 -12.30 -18.05 -3.50
CA ASN A 209 -13.34 -17.10 -3.13
C ASN A 209 -12.75 -15.92 -2.36
N PRO A 210 -12.92 -14.68 -2.82
CA PRO A 210 -12.48 -13.52 -2.07
C PRO A 210 -13.23 -13.37 -0.75
N GLN A 211 -12.46 -13.20 0.33
CA GLN A 211 -12.99 -12.87 1.65
C GLN A 211 -13.36 -11.39 1.70
N THR A 212 -14.51 -11.03 2.29
CA THR A 212 -14.82 -9.63 2.59
C THR A 212 -14.03 -9.19 3.81
N VAL A 213 -13.18 -8.17 3.66
CA VAL A 213 -12.37 -7.56 4.72
C VAL A 213 -13.11 -6.42 5.38
N SER A 214 -13.67 -5.52 4.58
CA SER A 214 -14.49 -4.43 5.10
C SER A 214 -15.65 -4.12 4.16
N TYR A 215 -16.70 -3.60 4.76
CA TYR A 215 -17.92 -3.22 4.06
C TYR A 215 -18.75 -2.23 4.88
N ARG A 216 -19.27 -1.20 4.22
CA ARG A 216 -20.26 -0.30 4.79
C ARG A 216 -21.49 -0.27 3.88
N LYS A 217 -22.65 -0.67 4.41
CA LYS A 217 -23.91 -0.64 3.65
C LYS A 217 -24.23 0.77 3.16
N GLY A 218 -24.58 0.90 1.90
CA GLY A 218 -24.93 2.16 1.24
C GLY A 218 -23.74 3.07 0.94
N SER A 219 -22.50 2.58 1.04
CA SER A 219 -21.27 3.36 0.90
C SER A 219 -20.18 2.58 0.17
N ARG A 220 -19.05 3.19 0.00
CA ARG A 220 -17.89 2.62 -0.69
C ARG A 220 -16.70 2.59 0.27
N ASP A 221 -16.10 1.42 0.45
CA ASP A 221 -14.77 1.23 1.01
C ASP A 221 -13.80 1.00 -0.16
N GLY A 222 -12.79 1.83 -0.33
CA GLY A 222 -11.86 1.77 -1.46
C GLY A 222 -10.41 1.94 -1.08
N MET A 223 -9.51 1.81 -2.05
CA MET A 223 -8.08 2.08 -1.95
C MET A 223 -7.41 1.39 -0.73
N PRO A 224 -7.51 0.06 -0.59
CA PRO A 224 -6.95 -0.65 0.56
C PRO A 224 -5.42 -0.59 0.56
N VAL A 225 -4.80 -0.19 1.66
CA VAL A 225 -3.34 -0.26 1.83
C VAL A 225 -3.02 -0.88 3.19
N PRO A 226 -2.71 -2.19 3.24
CA PRO A 226 -2.36 -2.89 4.46
C PRO A 226 -0.90 -2.66 4.84
N VAL A 227 -0.63 -2.66 6.14
CA VAL A 227 0.70 -2.80 6.74
C VAL A 227 0.66 -3.80 7.88
N LEU A 228 1.74 -4.52 8.06
CA LEU A 228 1.95 -5.35 9.24
C LEU A 228 2.66 -4.50 10.29
N LEU A 229 1.97 -4.20 11.38
CA LEU A 229 2.54 -3.47 12.51
C LEU A 229 3.47 -4.39 13.35
N GLU A 230 4.41 -3.79 14.09
CA GLU A 230 5.38 -4.53 14.92
C GLU A 230 4.75 -5.57 15.87
N TYR A 231 3.53 -5.30 16.35
CA TYR A 231 2.81 -6.22 17.25
C TYR A 231 2.06 -7.36 16.54
N GLN A 232 2.46 -7.69 15.30
CA GLN A 232 1.83 -8.76 14.49
C GLN A 232 0.32 -8.53 14.29
N THR A 233 -0.07 -7.28 14.06
CA THR A 233 -1.45 -6.89 13.73
C THR A 233 -1.47 -6.24 12.35
N ILE A 234 -2.39 -6.64 11.49
CA ILE A 234 -2.59 -5.97 10.22
C ILE A 234 -3.43 -4.71 10.47
N ALA A 235 -2.87 -3.56 10.13
CA ALA A 235 -3.63 -2.32 9.97
C ALA A 235 -3.77 -2.00 8.48
N MET A 236 -4.91 -1.45 8.09
CA MET A 236 -5.17 -1.09 6.70
C MET A 236 -5.80 0.29 6.62
N ALA A 237 -5.21 1.16 5.83
CA ALA A 237 -5.87 2.39 5.43
C ALA A 237 -6.86 2.12 4.31
N ILE A 238 -8.04 2.73 4.39
CA ILE A 238 -9.09 2.72 3.38
C ILE A 238 -9.66 4.11 3.20
N GLU A 239 -10.23 4.40 2.04
CA GLU A 239 -11.13 5.53 1.86
C GLU A 239 -12.58 5.08 2.10
N ASP A 240 -13.32 5.87 2.88
CA ASP A 240 -14.71 5.60 3.26
C ASP A 240 -15.55 6.87 3.00
N ASN A 241 -16.65 6.74 2.25
CA ASN A 241 -17.55 7.85 1.96
C ASN A 241 -18.89 7.79 2.72
N GLY A 242 -18.93 7.05 3.81
CA GLY A 242 -20.17 6.87 4.61
C GLY A 242 -20.75 8.16 5.22
N PHE A 243 -19.98 9.23 5.26
CA PHE A 243 -20.40 10.53 5.84
C PHE A 243 -20.18 11.72 4.89
N GLY A 244 -20.16 11.48 3.57
CA GLY A 244 -20.00 12.52 2.54
C GLY A 244 -18.84 12.22 1.60
N PRO A 245 -17.99 13.19 1.24
CA PRO A 245 -16.77 12.91 0.46
C PRO A 245 -15.88 11.92 1.18
N PHE A 246 -15.08 11.16 0.42
CA PHE A 246 -14.14 10.19 0.99
C PHE A 246 -13.27 10.79 2.09
N LYS A 247 -13.05 10.00 3.14
CA LYS A 247 -12.15 10.30 4.25
C LYS A 247 -11.26 9.07 4.54
N PRO A 248 -10.05 9.27 5.07
CA PRO A 248 -9.19 8.17 5.47
C PRO A 248 -9.70 7.52 6.76
N TYR A 249 -9.85 6.21 6.73
CA TYR A 249 -10.14 5.35 7.86
C TYR A 249 -9.06 4.30 8.01
N ILE A 250 -8.87 3.85 9.24
CA ILE A 250 -8.04 2.68 9.56
C ILE A 250 -8.96 1.55 10.02
N ILE A 251 -8.76 0.40 9.43
CA ILE A 251 -9.35 -0.86 9.89
C ILE A 251 -8.24 -1.80 10.35
N LYS A 252 -8.54 -2.66 11.32
CA LYS A 252 -7.56 -3.60 11.86
C LYS A 252 -8.10 -5.02 11.88
N ALA A 253 -7.21 -5.97 11.59
CA ALA A 253 -7.47 -7.39 11.78
C ALA A 253 -7.27 -7.81 13.24
N ASP A 254 -7.77 -8.97 13.61
CA ASP A 254 -7.40 -9.66 14.83
C ASP A 254 -6.12 -10.48 14.57
N GLY A 255 -4.95 -9.87 14.84
CA GLY A 255 -3.66 -10.45 14.48
C GLY A 255 -3.38 -10.41 12.98
N LEU A 256 -3.11 -11.56 12.38
CA LEU A 256 -2.71 -11.72 10.98
C LEU A 256 -3.85 -12.18 10.06
N SER A 257 -5.07 -12.31 10.60
CA SER A 257 -6.25 -12.77 9.85
C SER A 257 -7.46 -11.88 10.09
N TRP A 258 -8.37 -11.88 9.12
CA TRP A 258 -9.65 -11.21 9.19
C TRP A 258 -10.72 -12.24 9.56
N GLU A 259 -11.01 -12.39 10.88
CA GLU A 259 -12.00 -13.35 11.37
C GLU A 259 -13.41 -13.01 10.89
N GLU A 260 -13.72 -11.72 10.82
CA GLU A 260 -14.98 -11.19 10.30
C GLU A 260 -14.77 -9.88 9.53
N ALA A 261 -15.76 -9.50 8.73
CA ALA A 261 -15.71 -8.24 7.99
C ALA A 261 -15.85 -7.04 8.94
N VAL A 262 -14.95 -6.06 8.79
CA VAL A 262 -14.95 -4.81 9.56
C VAL A 262 -16.06 -3.89 9.01
N ASN A 263 -17.28 -4.05 9.52
CA ASN A 263 -18.46 -3.28 9.12
C ASN A 263 -18.43 -1.83 9.65
N ALA A 264 -19.47 -1.06 9.34
CA ALA A 264 -19.59 0.36 9.70
C ALA A 264 -19.35 0.66 11.18
N ASP A 265 -19.96 -0.12 12.07
CA ASP A 265 -19.95 0.07 13.52
C ASP A 265 -18.92 -0.84 14.23
N HIS A 266 -18.06 -1.51 13.47
CA HIS A 266 -17.06 -2.41 14.04
C HIS A 266 -16.04 -1.64 14.88
N PRO A 267 -15.66 -2.12 16.10
CA PRO A 267 -14.73 -1.41 16.99
C PRO A 267 -13.34 -1.22 16.38
N GLN A 268 -12.95 -2.05 15.40
CA GLN A 268 -11.68 -1.94 14.68
C GLN A 268 -11.73 -0.99 13.48
N ARG A 269 -12.86 -0.33 13.18
CA ARG A 269 -12.95 0.75 12.18
C ARG A 269 -12.85 2.10 12.87
N LYS A 270 -11.84 2.88 12.55
CA LYS A 270 -11.58 4.19 13.17
C LYS A 270 -11.32 5.25 12.11
N TYR A 271 -11.85 6.44 12.33
CA TYR A 271 -11.41 7.63 11.61
C TYR A 271 -9.92 7.83 11.87
N ALA A 272 -9.13 8.06 10.81
CA ALA A 272 -7.68 8.03 10.93
C ALA A 272 -7.10 9.25 11.67
N MET A 273 -7.59 10.45 11.37
CA MET A 273 -7.00 11.70 11.83
C MET A 273 -7.37 12.02 13.29
N ALA A 274 -6.44 12.66 14.00
CA ALA A 274 -6.70 13.20 15.34
C ALA A 274 -7.72 14.35 15.31
N GLU A 275 -7.62 15.20 14.29
CA GLU A 275 -8.56 16.31 14.05
C GLU A 275 -9.46 16.00 12.85
N GLN A 276 -10.68 16.52 12.87
CA GLN A 276 -11.62 16.32 11.78
C GLN A 276 -11.22 17.13 10.54
N ILE A 277 -11.03 16.45 9.41
CA ILE A 277 -10.96 17.12 8.11
C ILE A 277 -12.33 17.79 7.85
N PRO A 278 -12.39 19.01 7.28
CA PRO A 278 -13.65 19.66 6.98
C PRO A 278 -14.64 18.72 6.28
N PRO A 279 -15.91 18.69 6.68
CA PRO A 279 -16.87 17.69 6.19
C PRO A 279 -17.02 17.65 4.67
N ASN A 280 -16.91 18.81 4.00
CA ASN A 280 -17.09 18.93 2.55
C ASN A 280 -15.79 18.69 1.76
N ASP A 281 -14.63 18.63 2.41
CA ASP A 281 -13.37 18.39 1.73
C ASP A 281 -13.28 16.93 1.29
N TYR A 282 -12.65 16.70 0.15
CA TYR A 282 -12.20 15.40 -0.29
C TYR A 282 -10.87 15.04 0.41
N ALA A 283 -10.78 13.83 0.93
CA ALA A 283 -9.55 13.28 1.54
C ALA A 283 -9.46 11.77 1.31
N GLY A 284 -9.35 11.38 0.05
CA GLY A 284 -9.35 9.97 -0.38
C GLY A 284 -7.97 9.45 -0.76
N ALA A 285 -7.96 8.28 -1.35
CA ALA A 285 -6.78 7.54 -1.82
C ALA A 285 -5.65 7.48 -0.76
N PRO A 286 -5.93 6.95 0.44
CA PRO A 286 -4.93 6.86 1.50
C PRO A 286 -3.84 5.85 1.15
N TYR A 287 -2.62 6.08 1.67
CA TYR A 287 -1.54 5.11 1.61
C TYR A 287 -0.82 5.08 2.97
N LEU A 288 -0.65 3.89 3.54
CA LEU A 288 -0.12 3.68 4.89
C LEU A 288 1.27 3.06 4.83
N ALA A 289 2.18 3.53 5.68
CA ALA A 289 3.48 2.93 5.91
C ALA A 289 3.85 3.00 7.41
N GLN A 290 4.78 2.17 7.87
CA GLN A 290 5.35 2.26 9.21
C GLN A 290 6.79 2.72 9.12
N SER A 291 7.18 3.64 10.00
CA SER A 291 8.55 4.14 10.12
C SER A 291 9.42 3.22 10.98
N VAL A 292 10.72 3.36 10.86
CA VAL A 292 11.70 2.52 11.60
C VAL A 292 11.65 2.70 13.13
N ASN A 293 11.05 3.77 13.64
CA ASN A 293 10.85 4.00 15.08
C ASN A 293 9.46 3.57 15.57
N GLY A 294 8.67 2.89 14.72
CA GLY A 294 7.36 2.34 15.06
C GLY A 294 6.18 3.29 14.79
N LEU A 295 6.39 4.60 14.61
CA LEU A 295 5.33 5.51 14.17
C LEU A 295 4.79 5.11 12.80
N THR A 296 3.59 5.54 12.49
CA THR A 296 2.97 5.28 11.18
C THR A 296 2.81 6.58 10.39
N LEU A 297 2.87 6.44 9.08
CA LEU A 297 2.73 7.54 8.13
C LEU A 297 1.52 7.27 7.24
N LEU A 298 0.66 8.26 7.09
CA LEU A 298 -0.53 8.18 6.25
C LEU A 298 -0.47 9.30 5.20
N SER A 299 -0.32 8.93 3.93
CA SER A 299 -0.59 9.90 2.87
C SER A 299 -2.04 9.80 2.41
N PHE A 300 -2.58 10.91 1.94
CA PHE A 300 -3.90 10.97 1.32
C PHE A 300 -3.99 12.18 0.39
N GLN A 301 -4.97 12.17 -0.51
CA GLN A 301 -5.24 13.29 -1.39
C GLN A 301 -6.21 14.25 -0.69
N TRP A 302 -5.81 15.48 -0.40
CA TRP A 302 -6.65 16.45 0.30
C TRP A 302 -6.87 17.68 -0.56
N GLY A 303 -8.13 18.05 -0.73
CA GLY A 303 -8.56 19.25 -1.43
C GLY A 303 -10.03 19.56 -1.17
N SER A 304 -10.51 20.69 -1.69
CA SER A 304 -11.94 21.01 -1.61
C SER A 304 -12.79 20.00 -2.41
N LYS A 305 -12.18 19.37 -3.40
CA LYS A 305 -12.71 18.32 -4.27
C LYS A 305 -11.56 17.49 -4.85
N LEU A 306 -11.88 16.39 -5.54
CA LEU A 306 -10.86 15.53 -6.16
C LEU A 306 -9.95 16.29 -7.16
N GLU A 307 -10.53 17.19 -7.96
CA GLU A 307 -9.81 17.85 -9.03
C GLU A 307 -8.78 18.89 -8.57
N ASP A 308 -8.80 19.31 -7.31
CA ASP A 308 -7.82 20.22 -6.71
C ASP A 308 -7.00 19.57 -5.59
N ALA A 309 -7.19 18.27 -5.37
CA ALA A 309 -6.54 17.56 -4.29
C ALA A 309 -5.04 17.38 -4.54
N GLN A 310 -4.27 17.54 -3.47
CA GLN A 310 -2.83 17.36 -3.45
C GLN A 310 -2.43 16.35 -2.36
N MET A 311 -1.22 15.82 -2.46
CA MET A 311 -0.70 14.88 -1.48
C MET A 311 -0.45 15.57 -0.14
N ALA A 312 -1.13 15.09 0.90
CA ALA A 312 -0.85 15.38 2.30
C ALA A 312 -0.27 14.13 2.97
N VAL A 313 0.61 14.29 3.95
CA VAL A 313 1.18 13.21 4.75
C VAL A 313 1.09 13.57 6.22
N ALA A 314 0.51 12.69 7.03
CA ALA A 314 0.34 12.84 8.47
C ALA A 314 1.04 11.72 9.23
N ILE A 315 1.40 11.98 10.50
CA ILE A 315 2.10 11.05 11.39
C ILE A 315 1.10 10.49 12.39
N GLY A 316 1.03 9.17 12.51
CA GLY A 316 0.20 8.43 13.47
C GLY A 316 1.04 7.66 14.49
N ASN A 317 0.41 7.21 15.55
CA ASN A 317 1.06 6.38 16.56
C ASN A 317 1.38 4.97 16.03
N GLU A 318 2.04 4.15 16.85
CA GLU A 318 2.44 2.77 16.55
C GLU A 318 1.27 1.84 16.25
N GLN A 319 0.06 2.28 16.56
CA GLN A 319 -1.19 1.55 16.26
C GLN A 319 -1.89 2.04 14.99
N ALA A 320 -1.25 2.88 14.18
CA ALA A 320 -1.83 3.52 13.00
C ALA A 320 -3.11 4.31 13.31
N LEU A 321 -3.11 5.09 14.37
CA LEU A 321 -4.22 5.93 14.81
C LEU A 321 -3.74 7.34 15.15
N HIS A 322 -4.70 8.27 15.28
CA HIS A 322 -4.46 9.66 15.74
C HIS A 322 -3.49 10.43 14.87
N PHE A 323 -3.62 10.28 13.54
CA PHE A 323 -2.76 10.98 12.59
C PHE A 323 -2.85 12.50 12.75
N THR A 324 -1.70 13.13 12.88
CA THR A 324 -1.51 14.56 13.15
C THR A 324 -0.30 15.10 12.38
N ASN A 325 0.07 16.38 12.61
CA ASN A 325 1.28 16.99 12.03
C ASN A 325 1.37 16.79 10.50
N THR A 326 0.27 17.15 9.82
CA THR A 326 0.16 17.02 8.36
C THR A 326 1.15 17.95 7.66
N THR A 327 1.91 17.39 6.71
CA THR A 327 2.86 18.09 5.85
C THR A 327 2.53 17.83 4.37
N TRP A 328 3.01 18.72 3.48
CA TRP A 328 2.84 18.60 2.03
C TRP A 328 4.22 18.38 1.38
N PRO A 329 4.50 17.18 0.85
CA PRO A 329 5.82 16.86 0.27
C PRO A 329 6.14 17.72 -0.94
N PHE A 330 5.17 17.96 -1.80
CA PHE A 330 5.34 18.64 -3.08
C PHE A 330 4.84 20.09 -3.00
N GLN A 331 5.70 21.04 -3.40
CA GLN A 331 5.32 22.45 -3.56
C GLN A 331 4.72 22.66 -4.95
N LEU A 332 3.48 22.19 -5.13
CA LEU A 332 2.81 22.27 -6.42
C LEU A 332 2.29 23.70 -6.69
N PRO A 333 2.35 24.17 -7.97
CA PRO A 333 1.67 25.39 -8.38
C PRO A 333 0.16 25.33 -8.11
N GLU A 334 -0.47 26.51 -7.99
CA GLU A 334 -1.93 26.62 -7.96
C GLU A 334 -2.57 25.89 -9.15
N GLU A 335 -3.76 25.32 -8.96
CA GLU A 335 -4.51 24.55 -9.96
C GLU A 335 -3.86 23.22 -10.41
N SER A 336 -2.74 22.82 -9.76
CA SER A 336 -2.12 21.53 -10.03
C SER A 336 -2.70 20.43 -9.14
N ILE A 337 -2.72 19.23 -9.68
CA ILE A 337 -3.15 18.02 -8.94
C ILE A 337 -1.96 17.26 -8.36
N GLY A 338 -2.18 16.54 -7.26
CA GLY A 338 -1.23 15.60 -6.68
C GLY A 338 -1.93 14.30 -6.31
N HIS A 339 -2.16 13.42 -7.30
CA HIS A 339 -3.04 12.26 -7.21
C HIS A 339 -2.29 10.93 -7.13
N TRP A 340 -3.01 9.90 -6.72
CA TRP A 340 -2.60 8.48 -6.72
C TRP A 340 -1.27 8.26 -6.00
N ASN A 341 -1.18 8.86 -4.83
CA ASN A 341 0.01 8.98 -4.03
C ASN A 341 0.45 7.64 -3.42
N SER A 342 1.72 7.53 -3.09
CA SER A 342 2.25 6.48 -2.24
C SER A 342 3.41 6.99 -1.38
N ILE A 343 3.65 6.33 -0.26
CA ILE A 343 4.81 6.53 0.59
C ILE A 343 5.46 5.20 0.88
N THR A 344 6.78 5.20 0.99
CA THR A 344 7.58 4.04 1.38
C THR A 344 8.64 4.53 2.36
N VAL A 345 8.85 3.78 3.43
CA VAL A 345 9.97 3.99 4.33
C VAL A 345 11.06 2.98 3.97
N LEU A 346 12.27 3.48 3.74
CA LEU A 346 13.44 2.66 3.44
C LEU A 346 14.06 2.11 4.72
N ASP A 347 14.89 1.09 4.61
CA ASP A 347 15.57 0.45 5.74
C ASP A 347 16.45 1.44 6.54
N ASP A 348 16.96 2.49 5.90
CA ASP A 348 17.75 3.55 6.54
C ASP A 348 16.88 4.65 7.21
N GLY A 349 15.55 4.53 7.13
CA GLY A 349 14.58 5.44 7.72
C GLY A 349 14.12 6.60 6.83
N HIS A 350 14.72 6.79 5.65
CA HIS A 350 14.26 7.80 4.72
C HIS A 350 12.84 7.48 4.19
N ILE A 351 12.07 8.53 3.97
CA ILE A 351 10.70 8.44 3.46
C ILE A 351 10.71 8.85 1.99
N LEU A 352 10.23 7.98 1.11
CA LEU A 352 9.99 8.32 -0.28
C LEU A 352 8.50 8.60 -0.49
N ALA A 353 8.16 9.81 -0.93
CA ALA A 353 6.80 10.18 -1.34
C ALA A 353 6.72 10.27 -2.87
N LEU A 354 5.69 9.65 -3.45
CA LEU A 354 5.42 9.68 -4.88
C LEU A 354 4.05 10.27 -5.16
N THR A 355 3.95 11.08 -6.20
CA THR A 355 2.70 11.66 -6.67
C THR A 355 2.61 11.62 -8.19
N SER A 356 1.39 11.62 -8.69
CA SER A 356 1.07 11.83 -10.10
C SER A 356 0.58 13.26 -10.27
N THR A 357 1.36 14.11 -10.91
CA THR A 357 1.07 15.55 -10.98
C THR A 357 1.35 16.13 -12.38
N ASN A 358 0.59 17.15 -12.73
CA ASN A 358 0.86 18.01 -13.89
C ASN A 358 1.64 19.29 -13.50
N GLY A 359 1.85 19.53 -12.19
CA GLY A 359 2.39 20.78 -11.65
C GLY A 359 3.84 21.08 -12.04
N PHE A 360 4.62 20.06 -12.37
CA PHE A 360 6.01 20.22 -12.81
C PHE A 360 6.22 19.97 -14.31
N SER A 361 5.15 19.64 -15.04
CA SER A 361 5.22 19.33 -16.46
C SER A 361 5.18 20.58 -17.33
N ALA A 362 6.23 20.84 -18.12
CA ALA A 362 6.22 21.92 -19.10
C ALA A 362 5.15 21.76 -20.20
N LYS A 363 4.60 20.55 -20.37
CA LYS A 363 3.59 20.22 -21.37
C LYS A 363 2.19 20.05 -20.77
N GLY A 364 2.01 20.26 -19.45
CA GLY A 364 0.75 20.04 -18.73
C GLY A 364 0.31 18.58 -18.67
N GLN A 365 1.23 17.63 -18.90
CA GLN A 365 0.98 16.20 -18.81
C GLN A 365 1.06 15.73 -17.35
N THR A 366 0.33 14.67 -17.00
CA THR A 366 0.48 14.04 -15.71
C THR A 366 1.72 13.14 -15.71
N GLU A 367 2.63 13.42 -14.80
CA GLU A 367 3.92 12.74 -14.64
C GLU A 367 4.06 12.19 -13.23
N VAL A 368 4.84 11.13 -13.05
CA VAL A 368 5.21 10.61 -11.73
C VAL A 368 6.45 11.34 -11.23
N TRP A 369 6.32 11.91 -10.03
CA TRP A 369 7.41 12.59 -9.32
C TRP A 369 7.62 11.97 -7.95
N MET A 370 8.85 11.98 -7.48
CA MET A 370 9.28 11.47 -6.19
C MET A 370 10.07 12.54 -5.43
N ILE A 371 9.94 12.54 -4.10
CA ILE A 371 10.72 13.37 -3.19
C ILE A 371 11.08 12.55 -1.96
N GLN A 372 12.23 12.85 -1.36
CA GLN A 372 12.68 12.25 -0.11
C GLN A 372 12.36 13.15 1.08
N GLY A 373 12.04 12.54 2.21
CA GLY A 373 11.84 13.20 3.49
C GLY A 373 12.41 12.41 4.65
N GLU A 374 12.50 13.06 5.78
CA GLU A 374 12.97 12.49 7.05
C GLU A 374 11.99 12.83 8.17
N LEU A 375 11.78 11.87 9.06
CA LEU A 375 11.04 12.07 10.31
C LEU A 375 12.00 12.64 11.34
N VAL A 376 11.71 13.84 11.84
CA VAL A 376 12.55 14.56 12.79
C VAL A 376 11.75 14.99 14.02
N ASP A 377 12.45 15.15 15.15
CA ASP A 377 11.86 15.75 16.35
C ASP A 377 11.45 17.20 16.06
N LYS A 378 10.32 17.63 16.61
CA LYS A 378 9.95 19.04 16.62
C LYS A 378 10.80 19.79 17.64
N GLU A 379 11.30 20.95 17.27
CA GLU A 379 12.00 21.87 18.17
C GLU A 379 11.07 22.52 19.21
#